data_0b1b39fd3e6984814c5e06ae70e1b3b9
#
_entry.id   0b1b39fd3e6984814c5e06ae70e1b3b9
#
_cell.length_a   1.000
_cell.length_b   1.000
_cell.length_c   1.000
_cell.angle_alpha   90.00
_cell.angle_beta   90.00
_cell.angle_gamma   90.00
#
_symmetry.space_group_name_H-M   'P 1'
#
loop_
_entity.id
_entity.type
_entity.pdbx_description
1 polymer ?
#
loop_
_entity_poly.entity_id
_entity_poly.type
_entity_poly.pdbx_seq_one_letter_code
_entity_poly.pdbx_strand_id
1 'polypeptide(L)'
;MSMTLGYWDIRGLAHAIRLLLEYTDSSYEEKKYTMGDAPDYDRSQWLNEKFKLGLDFPNLPYLIDGTHKITQSNAILRYIARKHNLCGETEEEKIRVDILENQAMDVSNQLARVCYSPDFEKLKPEYLEGLPTMMQHFSQFLGKRPWFVGDKITFVDFLAYDVLDLHRIFEPKCLDAFPNLKDFISHFECSPCEMSSTLILLLFTDLLLCMRQGVRHSGRCIDDLPILEMSAARGLQCRQSSL
;
A
#
# COMPACT_ATOMS: atom_id res chain seq x y z
N MET A 1 22.99 9.39 -8.12
CA MET A 1 22.46 10.25 -7.05
C MET A 1 21.29 9.48 -6.44
N SER A 2 21.13 9.50 -5.12
CA SER A 2 20.02 8.85 -4.43
C SER A 2 18.72 9.59 -4.74
N MET A 3 17.61 8.85 -4.94
CA MET A 3 16.27 9.44 -5.07
C MET A 3 15.78 9.95 -3.71
N THR A 4 14.89 10.92 -3.69
CA THR A 4 14.21 11.36 -2.46
C THR A 4 12.71 11.12 -2.59
N LEU A 5 12.14 10.27 -1.73
CA LEU A 5 10.70 10.07 -1.60
C LEU A 5 10.18 10.92 -0.43
N GLY A 6 9.25 11.83 -0.68
CA GLY A 6 8.62 12.63 0.37
C GLY A 6 7.18 12.22 0.61
N TYR A 7 6.83 11.90 1.86
CA TYR A 7 5.45 11.58 2.26
C TYR A 7 5.24 11.78 3.77
N TRP A 8 3.99 11.72 4.20
CA TRP A 8 3.66 11.61 5.62
C TRP A 8 4.30 10.36 6.22
N ASP A 9 4.65 10.40 7.51
CA ASP A 9 5.14 9.22 8.24
C ASP A 9 4.00 8.25 8.56
N ILE A 10 3.34 7.77 7.52
CA ILE A 10 2.26 6.78 7.52
C ILE A 10 2.40 5.88 6.29
N ARG A 11 1.71 4.73 6.29
CA ARG A 11 1.60 3.82 5.15
C ARG A 11 1.06 4.54 3.91
N GLY A 12 -0.20 4.89 3.91
CA GLY A 12 -0.92 5.68 2.91
C GLY A 12 -0.52 5.37 1.46
N LEU A 13 -0.53 6.41 0.61
CA LEU A 13 -0.23 6.28 -0.82
C LEU A 13 1.25 6.02 -1.14
N ALA A 14 2.14 6.08 -0.16
CA ALA A 14 3.56 5.82 -0.40
C ALA A 14 3.96 4.35 -0.17
N HIS A 15 3.09 3.50 0.40
CA HIS A 15 3.49 2.14 0.75
C HIS A 15 3.86 1.30 -0.47
N ALA A 16 3.02 1.26 -1.49
CA ALA A 16 3.35 0.57 -2.74
C ALA A 16 4.61 1.11 -3.41
N ILE A 17 4.89 2.43 -3.27
CA ILE A 17 6.12 3.04 -3.79
C ILE A 17 7.33 2.55 -3.01
N ARG A 18 7.26 2.49 -1.68
CA ARG A 18 8.34 1.95 -0.83
C ARG A 18 8.63 0.49 -1.19
N LEU A 19 7.58 -0.34 -1.28
CA LEU A 19 7.72 -1.74 -1.67
C LEU A 19 8.40 -1.89 -3.04
N LEU A 20 8.03 -1.08 -4.02
CA LEU A 20 8.60 -1.11 -5.37
C LEU A 20 10.06 -0.64 -5.38
N LEU A 21 10.42 0.40 -4.61
CA LEU A 21 11.80 0.88 -4.48
C LEU A 21 12.71 -0.17 -3.84
N GLU A 22 12.25 -0.83 -2.77
CA GLU A 22 12.97 -1.92 -2.12
C GLU A 22 13.10 -3.15 -3.05
N TYR A 23 12.03 -3.53 -3.74
CA TYR A 23 12.05 -4.64 -4.69
C TYR A 23 13.05 -4.42 -5.83
N THR A 24 13.20 -3.19 -6.28
CA THR A 24 14.10 -2.83 -7.37
C THR A 24 15.53 -2.49 -6.91
N ASP A 25 15.83 -2.68 -5.62
CA ASP A 25 17.11 -2.31 -5.00
C ASP A 25 17.52 -0.87 -5.34
N SER A 26 16.52 0.02 -5.40
CA SER A 26 16.73 1.41 -5.76
C SER A 26 17.23 2.20 -4.56
N SER A 27 18.36 2.91 -4.73
CA SER A 27 18.88 3.79 -3.67
C SER A 27 18.01 5.03 -3.51
N TYR A 28 17.40 5.20 -2.35
CA TYR A 28 16.59 6.38 -2.03
C TYR A 28 16.73 6.80 -0.56
N GLU A 29 16.40 8.05 -0.30
CA GLU A 29 16.24 8.61 1.04
C GLU A 29 14.76 8.97 1.22
N GLU A 30 14.23 8.77 2.42
CA GLU A 30 12.85 9.12 2.70
C GLU A 30 12.77 10.40 3.53
N LYS A 31 12.09 11.41 2.99
CA LYS A 31 11.70 12.63 3.69
C LYS A 31 10.32 12.42 4.32
N LYS A 32 10.28 12.08 5.58
CA LYS A 32 9.05 11.88 6.34
C LYS A 32 8.55 13.20 6.93
N TYR A 33 7.25 13.46 6.76
CA TYR A 33 6.57 14.59 7.37
C TYR A 33 5.62 14.08 8.45
N THR A 34 5.65 14.70 9.61
CA THR A 34 4.74 14.38 10.71
C THR A 34 3.63 15.40 10.81
N MET A 35 2.47 14.93 11.22
CA MET A 35 1.32 15.77 11.55
C MET A 35 1.25 15.91 13.06
N GLY A 36 1.02 17.12 13.55
CA GLY A 36 0.83 17.38 14.98
C GLY A 36 -0.37 16.63 15.56
N ASP A 37 -0.41 16.58 16.88
CA ASP A 37 -1.53 15.93 17.60
C ASP A 37 -2.85 16.71 17.45
N ALA A 38 -3.95 16.00 17.75
CA ALA A 38 -5.26 16.63 17.84
C ALA A 38 -5.29 17.69 18.96
N PRO A 39 -6.09 18.75 18.85
CA PRO A 39 -7.09 19.00 17.81
C PRO A 39 -6.54 19.68 16.56
N ASP A 40 -5.36 20.28 16.62
CA ASP A 40 -4.87 21.22 15.59
C ASP A 40 -4.29 20.51 14.36
N TYR A 41 -3.79 19.27 14.51
CA TYR A 41 -3.17 18.49 13.42
C TYR A 41 -2.19 19.33 12.60
N ASP A 42 -1.22 19.99 13.26
CA ASP A 42 -0.27 20.90 12.64
C ASP A 42 0.47 20.22 11.45
N ARG A 43 0.38 20.83 10.29
CA ARG A 43 1.00 20.37 9.04
C ARG A 43 2.11 21.31 8.56
N SER A 44 2.60 22.16 9.45
CA SER A 44 3.58 23.21 9.11
C SER A 44 4.86 22.64 8.49
N GLN A 45 5.32 21.46 8.92
CA GLN A 45 6.48 20.80 8.32
C GLN A 45 6.37 20.67 6.80
N TRP A 46 5.21 20.21 6.30
CA TRP A 46 4.94 20.12 4.87
C TRP A 46 4.63 21.48 4.25
N LEU A 47 3.76 22.26 4.87
CA LEU A 47 3.28 23.52 4.31
C LEU A 47 4.40 24.53 4.10
N ASN A 48 5.42 24.53 4.97
CA ASN A 48 6.59 25.42 4.86
C ASN A 48 7.51 25.07 3.67
N GLU A 49 7.47 23.83 3.17
CA GLU A 49 8.30 23.35 2.06
C GLU A 49 7.52 23.20 0.74
N LYS A 50 6.22 23.00 0.83
CA LYS A 50 5.33 22.61 -0.27
C LYS A 50 5.59 23.34 -1.60
N PHE A 51 5.77 24.66 -1.55
CA PHE A 51 5.94 25.50 -2.73
C PHE A 51 7.42 25.83 -3.05
N LYS A 52 8.38 25.28 -2.28
CA LYS A 52 9.80 25.51 -2.46
C LYS A 52 10.52 24.37 -3.19
N LEU A 53 9.87 23.22 -3.35
CA LEU A 53 10.45 22.04 -3.97
C LEU A 53 10.49 22.10 -5.51
N GLY A 54 9.79 23.06 -6.13
CA GLY A 54 9.72 23.19 -7.58
C GLY A 54 8.95 22.04 -8.25
N LEU A 55 7.89 21.57 -7.59
CA LEU A 55 6.93 20.59 -8.12
C LEU A 55 5.85 21.31 -8.93
N ASP A 56 5.46 20.79 -10.08
CA ASP A 56 4.41 21.37 -10.91
C ASP A 56 3.04 21.41 -10.21
N PHE A 57 2.70 20.31 -9.54
CA PHE A 57 1.50 20.18 -8.71
C PHE A 57 1.92 19.76 -7.28
N PRO A 58 2.30 20.72 -6.41
CA PRO A 58 2.84 20.41 -5.09
C PRO A 58 1.88 19.60 -4.23
N ASN A 59 2.21 18.34 -4.00
CA ASN A 59 1.44 17.38 -3.21
C ASN A 59 2.33 16.26 -2.66
N LEU A 60 1.78 15.44 -1.79
CA LEU A 60 2.38 14.23 -1.24
C LEU A 60 1.61 12.98 -1.76
N PRO A 61 2.32 11.90 -2.13
CA PRO A 61 3.77 11.76 -2.18
C PRO A 61 4.40 12.55 -3.33
N TYR A 62 5.71 12.83 -3.19
CA TYR A 62 6.56 13.27 -4.29
C TYR A 62 7.82 12.41 -4.38
N LEU A 63 8.40 12.31 -5.58
CA LEU A 63 9.71 11.72 -5.84
C LEU A 63 10.60 12.74 -6.55
N ILE A 64 11.82 12.90 -6.06
CA ILE A 64 12.87 13.68 -6.72
C ILE A 64 13.99 12.72 -7.13
N ASP A 65 14.30 12.66 -8.43
CA ASP A 65 15.38 11.86 -9.00
C ASP A 65 16.23 12.75 -9.94
N GLY A 66 17.26 13.35 -9.41
CA GLY A 66 18.06 14.34 -10.10
C GLY A 66 17.22 15.55 -10.52
N THR A 67 17.01 15.71 -11.83
CA THR A 67 16.20 16.80 -12.40
C THR A 67 14.70 16.48 -12.45
N HIS A 68 14.32 15.21 -12.29
CA HIS A 68 12.92 14.80 -12.34
C HIS A 68 12.26 15.02 -10.98
N LYS A 69 11.14 15.72 -10.98
CA LYS A 69 10.34 16.03 -9.81
C LYS A 69 8.91 15.60 -10.07
N ILE A 70 8.47 14.53 -9.42
CA ILE A 70 7.24 13.82 -9.77
C ILE A 70 6.31 13.83 -8.57
N THR A 71 5.05 14.18 -8.80
CA THR A 71 3.93 13.99 -7.86
C THR A 71 2.93 13.01 -8.44
N GLN A 72 1.91 12.64 -7.66
CA GLN A 72 0.93 11.56 -7.94
C GLN A 72 1.54 10.17 -7.77
N SER A 73 1.02 9.41 -6.79
CA SER A 73 1.54 8.09 -6.44
C SER A 73 1.65 7.13 -7.63
N ASN A 74 0.63 7.10 -8.50
CA ASN A 74 0.63 6.26 -9.69
C ASN A 74 1.67 6.72 -10.73
N ALA A 75 1.89 8.03 -10.87
CA ALA A 75 2.94 8.54 -11.76
C ALA A 75 4.34 8.18 -11.25
N ILE A 76 4.55 8.22 -9.94
CA ILE A 76 5.81 7.80 -9.28
C ILE A 76 6.03 6.30 -9.50
N LEU A 77 5.03 5.47 -9.25
CA LEU A 77 5.10 4.01 -9.49
C LEU A 77 5.44 3.70 -10.94
N ARG A 78 4.75 4.32 -11.90
CA ARG A 78 5.03 4.15 -13.33
C ARG A 78 6.43 4.62 -13.73
N TYR A 79 6.93 5.71 -13.13
CA TYR A 79 8.28 6.20 -13.38
C TYR A 79 9.33 5.17 -12.97
N ILE A 80 9.23 4.63 -11.75
CA ILE A 80 10.13 3.60 -11.23
C ILE A 80 10.00 2.33 -12.08
N ALA A 81 8.77 1.88 -12.34
CA ALA A 81 8.49 0.67 -13.10
C ALA A 81 9.07 0.71 -14.52
N ARG A 82 9.02 1.86 -15.22
CA ARG A 82 9.63 2.01 -16.54
C ARG A 82 11.15 1.86 -16.51
N LYS A 83 11.81 2.27 -15.44
CA LYS A 83 13.27 2.10 -15.28
C LYS A 83 13.66 0.64 -15.08
N HIS A 84 12.74 -0.22 -14.62
CA HIS A 84 12.99 -1.61 -14.24
C HIS A 84 12.17 -2.63 -15.06
N ASN A 85 11.53 -2.21 -16.17
CA ASN A 85 10.73 -3.07 -17.05
C ASN A 85 9.56 -3.78 -16.34
N LEU A 86 8.87 -3.08 -15.44
CA LEU A 86 7.76 -3.61 -14.64
C LEU A 86 6.38 -3.04 -15.08
N CYS A 87 6.25 -2.64 -16.36
CA CYS A 87 5.02 -2.02 -16.90
C CYS A 87 4.19 -2.96 -17.80
N GLY A 88 4.53 -4.26 -17.87
CA GLY A 88 3.99 -5.18 -18.89
C GLY A 88 4.66 -5.04 -20.26
N GLU A 89 4.67 -6.10 -21.02
CA GLU A 89 5.37 -6.20 -22.32
C GLU A 89 4.39 -6.10 -23.48
N THR A 90 3.31 -6.90 -23.45
CA THR A 90 2.28 -6.92 -24.49
C THR A 90 1.23 -5.84 -24.30
N GLU A 91 0.43 -5.57 -25.32
CA GLU A 91 -0.68 -4.62 -25.22
C GLU A 91 -1.76 -5.10 -24.25
N GLU A 92 -2.06 -6.40 -24.25
CA GLU A 92 -3.00 -7.02 -23.31
C GLU A 92 -2.54 -6.84 -21.85
N GLU A 93 -1.24 -7.02 -21.58
CA GLU A 93 -0.66 -6.78 -20.26
C GLU A 93 -0.78 -5.31 -19.87
N LYS A 94 -0.47 -4.38 -20.75
CA LYS A 94 -0.57 -2.94 -20.52
C LYS A 94 -2.02 -2.51 -20.22
N ILE A 95 -2.99 -3.05 -20.97
CA ILE A 95 -4.41 -2.81 -20.69
C ILE A 95 -4.78 -3.30 -19.28
N ARG A 96 -4.31 -4.48 -18.89
CA ARG A 96 -4.55 -5.02 -17.54
C ARG A 96 -3.89 -4.17 -16.45
N VAL A 97 -2.67 -3.69 -16.71
CA VAL A 97 -1.98 -2.74 -15.81
C VAL A 97 -2.82 -1.48 -15.61
N ASP A 98 -3.30 -0.87 -16.70
CA ASP A 98 -4.08 0.36 -16.63
C ASP A 98 -5.41 0.17 -15.88
N ILE A 99 -6.10 -0.94 -16.12
CA ILE A 99 -7.35 -1.28 -15.41
C ILE A 99 -7.08 -1.45 -13.91
N LEU A 100 -6.10 -2.28 -13.55
CA LEU A 100 -5.85 -2.59 -12.14
C LEU A 100 -5.30 -1.39 -11.36
N GLU A 101 -4.45 -0.57 -11.96
CA GLU A 101 -3.94 0.64 -11.33
C GLU A 101 -5.07 1.57 -10.89
N ASN A 102 -6.05 1.80 -11.77
CA ASN A 102 -7.19 2.66 -11.47
C ASN A 102 -8.15 2.00 -10.48
N GLN A 103 -8.45 0.70 -10.65
CA GLN A 103 -9.32 -0.03 -9.74
C GLN A 103 -8.76 -0.10 -8.32
N ALA A 104 -7.45 -0.33 -8.18
CA ALA A 104 -6.78 -0.34 -6.87
C ALA A 104 -6.88 1.03 -6.18
N MET A 105 -6.72 2.12 -6.94
CA MET A 105 -6.86 3.48 -6.41
C MET A 105 -8.29 3.76 -5.95
N ASP A 106 -9.29 3.36 -6.72
CA ASP A 106 -10.71 3.53 -6.36
C ASP A 106 -11.03 2.81 -5.05
N VAL A 107 -10.57 1.57 -4.91
CA VAL A 107 -10.80 0.75 -3.72
C VAL A 107 -10.06 1.31 -2.50
N SER A 108 -8.80 1.74 -2.66
CA SER A 108 -8.05 2.41 -1.60
C SER A 108 -8.76 3.69 -1.12
N ASN A 109 -9.27 4.49 -2.05
CA ASN A 109 -9.98 5.73 -1.72
C ASN A 109 -11.32 5.45 -1.02
N GLN A 110 -12.03 4.38 -1.40
CA GLN A 110 -13.27 3.97 -0.72
C GLN A 110 -13.00 3.59 0.73
N LEU A 111 -12.00 2.75 0.99
CA LEU A 111 -11.61 2.36 2.35
C LEU A 111 -11.18 3.59 3.16
N ALA A 112 -10.34 4.45 2.59
CA ALA A 112 -9.89 5.67 3.22
C ALA A 112 -11.05 6.59 3.62
N ARG A 113 -12.05 6.77 2.75
CA ARG A 113 -13.25 7.57 3.06
C ARG A 113 -14.01 7.03 4.27
N VAL A 114 -14.11 5.71 4.40
CA VAL A 114 -14.75 5.08 5.56
C VAL A 114 -13.90 5.30 6.82
N CYS A 115 -12.60 4.99 6.75
CA CYS A 115 -11.70 5.05 7.91
C CYS A 115 -11.49 6.46 8.46
N TYR A 116 -11.46 7.47 7.59
CA TYR A 116 -11.25 8.88 7.99
C TYR A 116 -12.56 9.66 8.21
N SER A 117 -13.72 9.01 8.08
CA SER A 117 -15.00 9.66 8.29
C SER A 117 -15.29 9.80 9.80
N PRO A 118 -15.83 10.95 10.23
CA PRO A 118 -16.40 11.08 11.59
C PRO A 118 -17.57 10.12 11.81
N ASP A 119 -18.25 9.68 10.74
CA ASP A 119 -19.36 8.72 10.74
C ASP A 119 -18.90 7.26 10.57
N PHE A 120 -17.65 6.93 10.92
CA PHE A 120 -17.05 5.60 10.71
C PHE A 120 -17.95 4.43 11.13
N GLU A 121 -18.50 4.49 12.36
CA GLU A 121 -19.34 3.42 12.91
C GLU A 121 -20.63 3.19 12.08
N LYS A 122 -21.12 4.22 11.43
CA LYS A 122 -22.31 4.16 10.56
C LYS A 122 -21.97 3.62 9.16
N LEU A 123 -20.81 4.00 8.62
CA LEU A 123 -20.39 3.64 7.26
C LEU A 123 -19.78 2.23 7.17
N LYS A 124 -19.15 1.77 8.27
CA LYS A 124 -18.46 0.48 8.30
C LYS A 124 -19.37 -0.71 7.93
N PRO A 125 -20.61 -0.87 8.46
CA PRO A 125 -21.46 -2.00 8.11
C PRO A 125 -21.79 -2.08 6.62
N GLU A 126 -22.13 -0.97 5.99
CA GLU A 126 -22.42 -0.89 4.54
C GLU A 126 -21.18 -1.24 3.71
N TYR A 127 -20.02 -0.76 4.12
CA TYR A 127 -18.75 -1.09 3.48
C TYR A 127 -18.44 -2.59 3.55
N LEU A 128 -18.62 -3.21 4.72
CA LEU A 128 -18.42 -4.65 4.93
C LEU A 128 -19.39 -5.51 4.13
N GLU A 129 -20.63 -5.06 3.91
CA GLU A 129 -21.60 -5.74 3.05
C GLU A 129 -21.12 -5.82 1.60
N GLY A 130 -20.51 -4.76 1.08
CA GLY A 130 -19.97 -4.71 -0.29
C GLY A 130 -18.62 -5.43 -0.46
N LEU A 131 -17.89 -5.68 0.62
CA LEU A 131 -16.52 -6.17 0.58
C LEU A 131 -16.36 -7.55 -0.11
N PRO A 132 -17.24 -8.57 0.11
CA PRO A 132 -17.11 -9.85 -0.59
C PRO A 132 -17.20 -9.72 -2.11
N THR A 133 -18.09 -8.87 -2.62
CA THR A 133 -18.21 -8.62 -4.07
C THR A 133 -16.95 -7.96 -4.63
N MET A 134 -16.39 -7.03 -3.89
CA MET A 134 -15.13 -6.39 -4.26
C MET A 134 -13.97 -7.40 -4.33
N MET A 135 -13.81 -8.25 -3.33
CA MET A 135 -12.78 -9.30 -3.32
C MET A 135 -13.02 -10.32 -4.44
N GLN A 136 -14.27 -10.64 -4.76
CA GLN A 136 -14.61 -11.50 -5.89
C GLN A 136 -14.12 -10.92 -7.22
N HIS A 137 -14.24 -9.61 -7.45
CA HIS A 137 -13.73 -8.98 -8.67
C HIS A 137 -12.21 -9.10 -8.77
N PHE A 138 -11.46 -8.85 -7.68
CA PHE A 138 -10.02 -9.08 -7.66
C PHE A 138 -9.66 -10.54 -7.93
N SER A 139 -10.36 -11.47 -7.29
CA SER A 139 -10.14 -12.92 -7.48
C SER A 139 -10.40 -13.35 -8.93
N GLN A 140 -11.46 -12.88 -9.56
CA GLN A 140 -11.78 -13.15 -10.96
C GLN A 140 -10.73 -12.52 -11.89
N PHE A 141 -10.33 -11.28 -11.61
CA PHE A 141 -9.33 -10.59 -12.40
C PHE A 141 -7.95 -11.27 -12.32
N LEU A 142 -7.53 -11.74 -11.15
CA LEU A 142 -6.32 -12.56 -10.98
C LEU A 142 -6.46 -13.90 -11.72
N GLY A 143 -7.59 -14.58 -11.54
CA GLY A 143 -7.85 -15.89 -12.12
C GLY A 143 -6.87 -16.95 -11.61
N LYS A 144 -6.20 -17.65 -12.53
CA LYS A 144 -5.20 -18.68 -12.23
C LYS A 144 -3.75 -18.21 -12.42
N ARG A 145 -3.55 -16.91 -12.63
CA ARG A 145 -2.22 -16.35 -12.86
C ARG A 145 -1.45 -16.22 -11.55
N PRO A 146 -0.12 -16.33 -11.59
CA PRO A 146 0.71 -16.07 -10.41
C PRO A 146 0.73 -14.57 -10.05
N TRP A 147 0.59 -13.67 -11.03
CA TRP A 147 0.55 -12.22 -10.90
C TRP A 147 -0.68 -11.65 -11.61
N PHE A 148 -1.15 -10.49 -11.22
CA PHE A 148 -2.41 -9.91 -11.74
C PHE A 148 -2.39 -9.65 -13.25
N VAL A 149 -1.22 -9.40 -13.81
CA VAL A 149 -1.08 -9.08 -15.24
C VAL A 149 -0.75 -10.33 -16.07
N GLY A 150 0.09 -11.23 -15.55
CA GLY A 150 0.52 -12.42 -16.27
C GLY A 150 1.47 -13.30 -15.45
N ASP A 151 2.51 -13.78 -16.09
CA ASP A 151 3.50 -14.68 -15.47
C ASP A 151 4.63 -13.92 -14.78
N LYS A 152 4.77 -12.62 -15.06
CA LYS A 152 5.79 -11.75 -14.50
C LYS A 152 5.14 -10.69 -13.60
N ILE A 153 5.83 -10.37 -12.50
CA ILE A 153 5.42 -9.29 -11.61
C ILE A 153 5.49 -7.94 -12.34
N THR A 154 4.54 -7.07 -12.03
CA THR A 154 4.49 -5.68 -12.52
C THR A 154 4.23 -4.74 -11.35
N PHE A 155 4.35 -3.43 -11.55
CA PHE A 155 4.17 -2.47 -10.47
C PHE A 155 2.74 -2.47 -9.89
N VAL A 156 1.74 -2.92 -10.64
CA VAL A 156 0.36 -2.97 -10.13
C VAL A 156 0.14 -4.13 -9.16
N ASP A 157 1.03 -5.12 -9.12
CA ASP A 157 1.00 -6.18 -8.11
C ASP A 157 1.33 -5.61 -6.73
N PHE A 158 2.18 -4.58 -6.63
CA PHE A 158 2.47 -3.85 -5.39
C PHE A 158 1.25 -3.06 -4.92
N LEU A 159 0.51 -2.44 -5.83
CA LEU A 159 -0.76 -1.77 -5.52
C LEU A 159 -1.82 -2.78 -5.07
N ALA A 160 -1.96 -3.89 -5.78
CA ALA A 160 -2.92 -4.93 -5.45
C ALA A 160 -2.60 -5.56 -4.08
N TYR A 161 -1.32 -5.84 -3.83
CA TYR A 161 -0.88 -6.32 -2.52
C TYR A 161 -1.24 -5.34 -1.41
N ASP A 162 -0.92 -4.05 -1.57
CA ASP A 162 -1.22 -3.02 -0.57
C ASP A 162 -2.72 -2.93 -0.29
N VAL A 163 -3.55 -2.94 -1.33
CA VAL A 163 -5.02 -2.93 -1.19
C VAL A 163 -5.53 -4.17 -0.45
N LEU A 164 -5.12 -5.36 -0.88
CA LEU A 164 -5.60 -6.61 -0.29
C LEU A 164 -5.12 -6.76 1.16
N ASP A 165 -3.90 -6.34 1.47
CA ASP A 165 -3.36 -6.38 2.82
C ASP A 165 -4.08 -5.38 3.75
N LEU A 166 -4.36 -4.16 3.29
CA LEU A 166 -5.19 -3.19 4.04
C LEU A 166 -6.57 -3.77 4.37
N HIS A 167 -7.20 -4.47 3.43
CA HIS A 167 -8.50 -5.08 3.67
C HIS A 167 -8.41 -6.29 4.61
N ARG A 168 -7.36 -7.11 4.49
CA ARG A 168 -7.07 -8.22 5.42
C ARG A 168 -6.90 -7.73 6.87
N ILE A 169 -6.35 -6.54 7.05
CA ILE A 169 -6.19 -5.94 8.36
C ILE A 169 -7.51 -5.32 8.84
N PHE A 170 -8.28 -4.69 7.94
CA PHE A 170 -9.57 -4.09 8.26
C PHE A 170 -10.64 -5.14 8.62
N GLU A 171 -10.70 -6.25 7.85
CA GLU A 171 -11.56 -7.41 8.07
C GLU A 171 -10.77 -8.70 7.80
N PRO A 172 -10.23 -9.36 8.85
CA PRO A 172 -9.31 -10.49 8.69
C PRO A 172 -9.86 -11.68 7.88
N LYS A 173 -11.19 -11.82 7.82
CA LYS A 173 -11.86 -12.92 7.11
C LYS A 173 -12.21 -12.59 5.66
N CYS A 174 -11.92 -11.38 5.18
CA CYS A 174 -12.39 -10.92 3.86
C CYS A 174 -11.84 -11.75 2.69
N LEU A 175 -10.72 -12.46 2.88
CA LEU A 175 -10.08 -13.28 1.86
C LEU A 175 -10.34 -14.78 2.03
N ASP A 176 -11.09 -15.23 3.05
CA ASP A 176 -11.24 -16.66 3.33
C ASP A 176 -11.92 -17.44 2.21
N ALA A 177 -12.85 -16.81 1.49
CA ALA A 177 -13.53 -17.40 0.34
C ALA A 177 -12.70 -17.37 -0.97
N PHE A 178 -11.51 -16.73 -0.98
CA PHE A 178 -10.73 -16.46 -2.19
C PHE A 178 -9.30 -17.02 -2.07
N PRO A 179 -9.11 -18.35 -2.24
CA PRO A 179 -7.81 -19.00 -2.06
C PRO A 179 -6.73 -18.42 -2.98
N ASN A 180 -7.05 -18.09 -4.24
CA ASN A 180 -6.10 -17.50 -5.17
C ASN A 180 -5.58 -16.12 -4.73
N LEU A 181 -6.36 -15.30 -4.03
CA LEU A 181 -5.89 -14.04 -3.44
C LEU A 181 -4.97 -14.30 -2.25
N LYS A 182 -5.26 -15.31 -1.44
CA LYS A 182 -4.39 -15.73 -0.33
C LYS A 182 -3.05 -16.26 -0.86
N ASP A 183 -3.10 -17.06 -1.93
CA ASP A 183 -1.90 -17.59 -2.60
C ASP A 183 -1.07 -16.45 -3.20
N PHE A 184 -1.71 -15.46 -3.83
CA PHE A 184 -1.04 -14.26 -4.35
C PHE A 184 -0.31 -13.49 -3.23
N ILE A 185 -0.99 -13.22 -2.09
CA ILE A 185 -0.38 -12.54 -0.96
C ILE A 185 0.81 -13.34 -0.41
N SER A 186 0.64 -14.65 -0.23
CA SER A 186 1.71 -15.51 0.25
C SER A 186 2.88 -15.55 -0.73
N HIS A 187 2.60 -15.61 -2.03
CA HIS A 187 3.62 -15.57 -3.08
C HIS A 187 4.38 -14.24 -3.08
N PHE A 188 3.67 -13.11 -2.93
CA PHE A 188 4.29 -11.80 -2.83
C PHE A 188 5.20 -11.67 -1.62
N GLU A 189 4.74 -12.14 -0.45
CA GLU A 189 5.49 -12.11 0.81
C GLU A 189 6.68 -13.08 0.84
N CYS A 190 6.62 -14.20 0.10
CA CYS A 190 7.66 -15.24 0.04
C CYS A 190 8.55 -15.16 -1.21
N SER A 191 8.32 -14.20 -2.10
CA SER A 191 9.09 -14.07 -3.35
C SER A 191 10.58 -13.91 -3.03
N PRO A 192 11.49 -14.74 -3.60
CA PRO A 192 12.90 -14.81 -3.24
C PRO A 192 13.77 -13.72 -3.82
N CYS A 193 13.23 -12.58 -4.18
CA CYS A 193 14.06 -11.39 -4.22
C CYS A 193 14.55 -11.18 -2.80
N GLU A 194 15.85 -11.04 -2.64
CA GLU A 194 16.52 -10.69 -1.38
C GLU A 194 15.75 -9.53 -0.72
N MET A 195 14.61 -9.90 -0.09
CA MET A 195 13.78 -8.94 0.62
C MET A 195 14.65 -8.38 1.72
N SER A 196 15.11 -7.17 1.53
CA SER A 196 15.90 -6.50 2.55
C SER A 196 15.12 -6.56 3.87
N SER A 197 15.81 -6.63 4.98
CA SER A 197 15.19 -6.56 6.32
C SER A 197 14.23 -5.36 6.42
N THR A 198 14.47 -4.33 5.62
CA THR A 198 13.65 -3.12 5.47
C THR A 198 12.31 -3.42 4.82
N LEU A 199 12.25 -4.24 3.77
CA LEU A 199 11.00 -4.63 3.12
C LEU A 199 10.13 -5.48 4.06
N ILE A 200 10.75 -6.43 4.78
CA ILE A 200 10.05 -7.21 5.80
C ILE A 200 9.48 -6.28 6.88
N LEU A 201 10.24 -5.28 7.32
CA LEU A 201 9.79 -4.31 8.31
C LEU A 201 8.63 -3.46 7.76
N LEU A 202 8.69 -3.03 6.49
CA LEU A 202 7.62 -2.28 5.82
C LEU A 202 6.32 -3.08 5.67
N LEU A 203 6.41 -4.40 5.50
CA LEU A 203 5.24 -5.28 5.44
C LEU A 203 4.48 -5.34 6.79
N PHE A 204 5.17 -5.08 7.90
CA PHE A 204 4.63 -5.25 9.26
C PHE A 204 4.36 -3.94 10.02
N THR A 205 4.75 -2.77 9.49
CA THR A 205 4.55 -1.50 10.18
C THR A 205 3.42 -0.65 9.56
N ASP A 206 2.65 0.00 10.42
CA ASP A 206 1.88 1.24 10.20
C ASP A 206 0.36 1.21 9.96
N LEU A 207 -0.36 0.10 10.08
CA LEU A 207 -1.83 0.22 10.10
C LEU A 207 -2.36 0.64 11.47
N LEU A 208 -1.65 0.35 12.53
CA LEU A 208 -1.97 0.76 13.90
C LEU A 208 -2.07 2.29 14.05
N LEU A 209 -1.35 3.07 13.23
CA LEU A 209 -1.40 4.52 13.29
C LEU A 209 -2.67 5.07 12.64
N CYS A 210 -3.12 4.51 11.52
CA CYS A 210 -4.33 4.94 10.81
C CYS A 210 -5.60 4.62 11.63
N MET A 211 -5.67 3.42 12.22
CA MET A 211 -6.75 3.04 13.13
C MET A 211 -6.70 3.81 14.45
N ARG A 212 -5.50 4.14 14.98
CA ARG A 212 -5.35 4.96 16.18
C ARG A 212 -5.87 6.38 16.01
N GLN A 213 -5.77 6.97 14.84
CA GLN A 213 -6.29 8.31 14.57
C GLN A 213 -7.83 8.32 14.43
N GLY A 214 -8.42 7.31 13.78
CA GLY A 214 -9.88 7.16 13.69
C GLY A 214 -10.55 6.79 15.02
N VAL A 215 -9.93 5.93 15.82
CA VAL A 215 -10.45 5.44 17.12
C VAL A 215 -10.32 6.49 18.24
N ARG A 216 -9.36 7.42 18.19
CA ARG A 216 -9.27 8.52 19.17
C ARG A 216 -10.48 9.45 19.16
N HIS A 217 -11.27 9.47 18.08
CA HIS A 217 -12.55 10.22 18.05
C HIS A 217 -13.69 9.50 18.78
N SER A 218 -13.58 8.18 19.05
CA SER A 218 -14.64 7.38 19.68
C SER A 218 -14.41 7.06 21.16
N GLY A 219 -13.32 7.50 21.77
CA GLY A 219 -13.08 7.40 23.23
C GLY A 219 -12.87 5.98 23.78
N ARG A 220 -12.54 4.97 22.96
CA ARG A 220 -12.21 3.62 23.43
C ARG A 220 -10.70 3.35 23.44
N CYS A 221 -10.23 2.73 24.53
CA CYS A 221 -8.86 2.28 24.69
C CYS A 221 -8.52 1.15 23.72
N ILE A 222 -7.28 1.19 23.19
CA ILE A 222 -6.76 0.29 22.12
C ILE A 222 -6.28 -1.08 22.69
N ASP A 223 -6.34 -1.27 24.00
CA ASP A 223 -5.75 -2.43 24.70
C ASP A 223 -6.51 -3.75 24.48
N ASP A 224 -7.66 -3.74 23.79
CA ASP A 224 -8.53 -4.90 23.60
C ASP A 224 -8.42 -5.57 22.21
N LEU A 225 -7.39 -5.28 21.40
CA LEU A 225 -7.25 -5.90 20.08
C LEU A 225 -6.20 -7.00 20.08
N PRO A 226 -6.54 -8.24 19.68
CA PRO A 226 -5.64 -9.43 19.72
C PRO A 226 -4.63 -9.46 18.57
N ILE A 227 -3.99 -8.34 18.23
CA ILE A 227 -3.15 -8.20 17.03
C ILE A 227 -1.66 -8.50 17.32
N LEU A 228 -1.24 -8.51 18.57
CA LEU A 228 0.18 -8.70 18.94
C LEU A 228 0.70 -10.14 18.78
N GLU A 229 -0.16 -11.16 18.76
CA GLU A 229 0.28 -12.56 18.64
C GLU A 229 0.45 -13.05 17.20
N MET A 230 -0.16 -12.40 16.20
CA MET A 230 -0.08 -12.84 14.80
C MET A 230 1.25 -12.47 14.11
N SER A 231 1.96 -11.47 14.60
CA SER A 231 3.22 -10.98 13.99
C SER A 231 4.38 -11.96 14.20
N ALA A 232 4.47 -12.60 15.37
CA ALA A 232 5.56 -13.54 15.69
C ALA A 232 5.41 -14.91 14.99
N ALA A 233 4.18 -15.36 14.71
CA ALA A 233 3.92 -16.65 14.11
C ALA A 233 4.24 -16.70 12.60
N ARG A 234 4.10 -15.56 11.88
CA ARG A 234 4.31 -15.52 10.41
C ARG A 234 5.78 -15.55 10.01
N GLY A 235 6.67 -14.97 10.81
CA GLY A 235 8.12 -15.01 10.55
C GLY A 235 8.75 -16.40 10.70
N LEU A 236 8.08 -17.31 11.39
CA LEU A 236 8.53 -18.69 11.61
C LEU A 236 8.07 -19.65 10.49
N GLN A 237 6.94 -19.38 9.84
CA GLN A 237 6.38 -20.28 8.83
C GLN A 237 7.13 -20.22 7.49
N CYS A 238 7.70 -19.06 7.13
CA CYS A 238 8.51 -18.91 5.92
C CYS A 238 9.87 -19.64 6.00
N ARG A 239 10.39 -19.91 7.22
CA ARG A 239 11.66 -20.64 7.42
C ARG A 239 11.54 -22.16 7.38
N GLN A 240 10.33 -22.73 7.46
CA GLN A 240 10.11 -24.18 7.48
C GLN A 240 9.79 -24.79 6.12
N SER A 241 9.51 -23.99 5.09
CA SER A 241 9.23 -24.48 3.73
C SER A 241 10.45 -24.49 2.80
N SER A 242 11.65 -24.23 3.31
CA SER A 242 12.92 -24.22 2.55
C SER A 242 13.94 -25.25 3.06
N LEU A 243 13.47 -26.38 3.61
CA LEU A 243 14.29 -27.57 3.88
C LEU A 243 13.77 -28.78 3.11
#